data_f8f55eddbe2d4aaf3b73e7c58ffa1b4f
#
_entry.id   f8f55eddbe2d4aaf3b73e7c58ffa1b4f
#
_cell.length_a   1.000
_cell.length_b   1.000
_cell.length_c   1.000
_cell.angle_alpha   90.00
_cell.angle_beta   90.00
_cell.angle_gamma   90.00
#
_symmetry.space_group_name_H-M   'P 1'
#
loop_
_entity.id
_entity.type
_entity.pdbx_description
1 polymer ?
#
loop_
_entity_poly.entity_id
_entity_poly.type
_entity_poly.pdbx_seq_one_letter_code
_entity_poly.pdbx_strand_id
1 'polypeptide(L)'
;MDPTEDFEVKLVIGGRAQGKLAYVMGQYPNAHVINGAEALRNAAWETAREGADALEGQGTQGISLWDHFHEFVKAGLSEGKEPQELWELTKRRMEELPELVILCDEIGNGIVPMEREERTWREETGRLLCKIAAEADSVERVFCGIPTLIKRRDRIRLIRHGKTPGNEEKRYIGRTDESLTENGRSELAGKQYPAPALLFSSPMKRCLESCECLWPGRKPVVIPELREIDFGLFEGKNYQELNGNAAYQAWIDSGGTMSFPEGEDRAAFQARGLSGFRQAIDRIRREGVTDAAMVVHGGIIMGILLETCGGNYYDYMIPNGEGYLLTLDLMPGEYRIAGAERL
;
A
#
# COMPACT_ATOMS: atom_id res chain seq x y z
N MET A 1 -4.38 -14.64 -18.10
CA MET A 1 -4.78 -13.81 -16.96
C MET A 1 -3.85 -12.62 -16.98
N ASP A 2 -4.42 -11.44 -17.13
CA ASP A 2 -3.67 -10.18 -17.06
C ASP A 2 -3.21 -10.01 -15.60
N PRO A 3 -1.92 -9.78 -15.30
CA PRO A 3 -1.43 -9.63 -13.93
C PRO A 3 -1.91 -8.33 -13.24
N THR A 4 -2.85 -7.61 -13.83
CA THR A 4 -3.41 -6.35 -13.33
C THR A 4 -4.85 -6.45 -12.82
N GLU A 5 -5.46 -7.62 -12.76
CA GLU A 5 -6.75 -7.79 -12.08
C GLU A 5 -6.52 -7.76 -10.57
N ASP A 6 -6.70 -6.58 -9.99
CA ASP A 6 -6.63 -6.34 -8.55
C ASP A 6 -7.88 -6.96 -7.89
N PHE A 7 -7.70 -8.05 -7.17
CA PHE A 7 -8.74 -8.62 -6.32
C PHE A 7 -8.95 -7.68 -5.13
N GLU A 8 -10.17 -7.17 -4.95
CA GLU A 8 -10.51 -6.32 -3.80
C GLU A 8 -11.31 -7.13 -2.77
N VAL A 9 -10.75 -7.26 -1.58
CA VAL A 9 -11.40 -7.92 -0.45
C VAL A 9 -11.81 -6.89 0.60
N LYS A 10 -13.11 -6.82 0.88
CA LYS A 10 -13.69 -5.95 1.91
C LYS A 10 -14.25 -6.78 3.06
N LEU A 11 -13.82 -6.50 4.28
CA LEU A 11 -14.38 -7.08 5.49
C LEU A 11 -15.30 -6.07 6.18
N VAL A 12 -16.57 -6.45 6.41
CA VAL A 12 -17.55 -5.63 7.14
C VAL A 12 -18.01 -6.37 8.39
N ILE A 13 -17.68 -5.85 9.55
CA ILE A 13 -18.04 -6.42 10.85
C ILE A 13 -19.05 -5.55 11.57
N GLY A 14 -19.68 -6.09 12.59
CA GLY A 14 -20.62 -5.36 13.47
C GLY A 14 -21.52 -6.32 14.25
N GLY A 15 -22.20 -5.82 15.26
CA GLY A 15 -23.11 -6.62 16.06
C GLY A 15 -24.28 -7.18 15.23
N ARG A 16 -24.97 -8.18 15.76
CA ARG A 16 -26.17 -8.75 15.15
C ARG A 16 -27.21 -7.65 14.90
N ALA A 17 -27.88 -7.69 13.76
CA ALA A 17 -28.92 -6.74 13.36
C ALA A 17 -28.48 -5.25 13.32
N GLN A 18 -27.19 -4.96 13.14
CA GLN A 18 -26.68 -3.60 13.07
C GLN A 18 -26.72 -2.98 11.65
N GLY A 19 -27.37 -3.66 10.67
CA GLY A 19 -27.59 -3.10 9.33
C GLY A 19 -26.45 -3.34 8.32
N LYS A 20 -25.49 -4.25 8.59
CA LYS A 20 -24.36 -4.56 7.70
C LYS A 20 -24.80 -4.93 6.29
N LEU A 21 -25.72 -5.89 6.15
CA LEU A 21 -26.22 -6.33 4.85
C LEU A 21 -26.90 -5.19 4.10
N ALA A 22 -27.77 -4.44 4.76
CA ALA A 22 -28.46 -3.29 4.14
C ALA A 22 -27.46 -2.21 3.69
N TYR A 23 -26.41 -1.96 4.47
CA TYR A 23 -25.34 -1.03 4.13
C TYR A 23 -24.60 -1.48 2.85
N VAL A 24 -24.18 -2.75 2.78
CA VAL A 24 -23.44 -3.28 1.62
C VAL A 24 -24.33 -3.37 0.39
N MET A 25 -25.57 -3.86 0.51
CA MET A 25 -26.52 -3.91 -0.60
C MET A 25 -26.92 -2.51 -1.12
N GLY A 26 -26.83 -1.48 -0.28
CA GLY A 26 -26.99 -0.10 -0.72
C GLY A 26 -25.84 0.39 -1.63
N GLN A 27 -24.64 -0.13 -1.44
CA GLN A 27 -23.48 0.14 -2.31
C GLN A 27 -23.48 -0.75 -3.55
N TYR A 28 -23.84 -2.02 -3.40
CA TYR A 28 -23.77 -3.08 -4.38
C TYR A 28 -25.12 -3.78 -4.57
N PRO A 29 -26.11 -3.13 -5.21
CA PRO A 29 -27.48 -3.67 -5.31
C PRO A 29 -27.60 -5.02 -6.01
N ASN A 30 -26.62 -5.31 -6.89
CA ASN A 30 -26.60 -6.53 -7.73
C ASN A 30 -25.60 -7.58 -7.21
N ALA A 31 -25.10 -7.43 -5.97
CA ALA A 31 -24.16 -8.40 -5.42
C ALA A 31 -24.79 -9.79 -5.31
N HIS A 32 -24.03 -10.83 -5.70
CA HIS A 32 -24.44 -12.21 -5.48
C HIS A 32 -24.17 -12.62 -4.04
N VAL A 33 -25.23 -12.95 -3.31
CA VAL A 33 -25.13 -13.27 -1.87
C VAL A 33 -24.95 -14.76 -1.66
N ILE A 34 -23.86 -15.15 -0.99
CA ILE A 34 -23.58 -16.51 -0.52
C ILE A 34 -23.74 -16.51 0.99
N ASN A 35 -24.62 -17.36 1.50
CA ASN A 35 -24.91 -17.39 2.92
C ASN A 35 -23.98 -18.33 3.70
N GLY A 36 -23.64 -17.99 4.90
CA GLY A 36 -22.76 -18.66 5.86
C GLY A 36 -22.41 -20.13 5.59
N ALA A 37 -23.24 -21.04 6.06
CA ALA A 37 -23.00 -22.48 5.92
C ALA A 37 -22.96 -23.00 4.46
N GLU A 38 -23.63 -22.32 3.53
CA GLU A 38 -23.62 -22.69 2.10
C GLU A 38 -22.23 -22.48 1.47
N ALA A 39 -21.46 -21.55 2.02
CA ALA A 39 -20.09 -21.28 1.58
C ALA A 39 -19.11 -22.45 1.74
N LEU A 40 -19.46 -23.49 2.48
CA LEU A 40 -18.70 -24.75 2.51
C LEU A 40 -18.83 -25.55 1.22
N ARG A 41 -19.82 -25.26 0.38
CA ARG A 41 -20.10 -26.00 -0.87
C ARG A 41 -19.51 -25.27 -2.07
N ASN A 42 -18.74 -25.99 -2.90
CA ASN A 42 -18.16 -25.39 -4.12
C ASN A 42 -19.21 -24.85 -5.09
N ALA A 43 -20.36 -25.55 -5.21
CA ALA A 43 -21.44 -25.13 -6.11
C ALA A 43 -21.97 -23.70 -5.83
N ALA A 44 -21.98 -23.25 -4.57
CA ALA A 44 -22.39 -21.89 -4.22
C ALA A 44 -21.45 -20.83 -4.83
N TRP A 45 -20.17 -21.13 -4.88
CA TRP A 45 -19.13 -20.24 -5.43
C TRP A 45 -19.08 -20.26 -6.96
N GLU A 46 -19.32 -21.41 -7.58
CA GLU A 46 -19.43 -21.54 -9.05
C GLU A 46 -20.59 -20.67 -9.56
N THR A 47 -21.75 -20.72 -8.91
CA THR A 47 -22.90 -19.89 -9.24
C THR A 47 -22.60 -18.40 -9.03
N ALA A 48 -21.86 -18.04 -7.98
CA ALA A 48 -21.45 -16.66 -7.72
C ALA A 48 -20.54 -16.12 -8.82
N ARG A 49 -19.56 -16.90 -9.25
CA ARG A 49 -18.61 -16.54 -10.31
C ARG A 49 -19.32 -16.41 -11.66
N GLU A 50 -20.17 -17.34 -12.03
CA GLU A 50 -20.97 -17.25 -13.27
C GLU A 50 -21.88 -16.00 -13.27
N GLY A 51 -22.45 -15.64 -12.11
CA GLY A 51 -23.25 -14.43 -11.95
C GLY A 51 -22.43 -13.16 -12.08
N ALA A 52 -21.21 -13.12 -11.51
CA ALA A 52 -20.28 -12.02 -11.62
C ALA A 52 -19.82 -11.81 -13.07
N ASP A 53 -19.39 -12.88 -13.75
CA ASP A 53 -18.95 -12.87 -15.15
C ASP A 53 -20.08 -12.38 -16.12
N ALA A 54 -21.32 -12.76 -15.82
CA ALA A 54 -22.49 -12.32 -16.61
C ALA A 54 -22.77 -10.81 -16.46
N LEU A 55 -22.51 -10.22 -15.31
CA LEU A 55 -22.66 -8.78 -15.05
C LEU A 55 -21.53 -7.97 -15.67
N GLU A 56 -20.29 -8.46 -15.65
CA GLU A 56 -19.15 -7.83 -16.35
C GLU A 56 -19.38 -7.75 -17.85
N GLY A 57 -19.94 -8.79 -18.48
CA GLY A 57 -20.34 -8.76 -19.88
C GLY A 57 -21.38 -7.68 -20.22
N GLN A 58 -22.06 -7.09 -19.23
CA GLN A 58 -22.99 -5.98 -19.34
C GLN A 58 -22.39 -4.63 -18.89
N GLY A 59 -21.08 -4.58 -18.59
CA GLY A 59 -20.38 -3.38 -18.09
C GLY A 59 -20.69 -3.03 -16.63
N THR A 60 -21.19 -4.00 -15.86
CA THR A 60 -21.46 -3.86 -14.42
C THR A 60 -20.56 -4.83 -13.68
N GLN A 61 -19.82 -4.34 -12.70
CA GLN A 61 -18.88 -5.14 -11.90
C GLN A 61 -19.63 -6.17 -11.05
N GLY A 62 -19.27 -7.44 -11.19
CA GLY A 62 -19.89 -8.56 -10.47
C GLY A 62 -19.25 -8.74 -9.09
N ILE A 63 -19.98 -8.41 -8.02
CA ILE A 63 -19.51 -8.51 -6.64
C ILE A 63 -20.06 -9.75 -5.97
N SER A 64 -19.21 -10.50 -5.28
CA SER A 64 -19.60 -11.60 -4.42
C SER A 64 -19.70 -11.15 -2.97
N LEU A 65 -20.82 -11.42 -2.32
CA LEU A 65 -21.09 -11.05 -0.93
C LEU A 65 -21.22 -12.32 -0.08
N TRP A 66 -20.24 -12.55 0.77
CA TRP A 66 -20.25 -13.66 1.72
C TRP A 66 -20.87 -13.20 3.04
N ASP A 67 -22.17 -13.46 3.21
CA ASP A 67 -22.88 -13.07 4.43
C ASP A 67 -22.79 -14.13 5.53
N HIS A 68 -22.86 -13.72 6.79
CA HIS A 68 -22.80 -14.58 7.97
C HIS A 68 -21.56 -15.49 8.01
N PHE A 69 -20.37 -14.94 7.79
CA PHE A 69 -19.12 -15.69 7.85
C PHE A 69 -18.96 -16.51 9.13
N HIS A 70 -19.45 -16.03 10.27
CA HIS A 70 -19.43 -16.77 11.52
C HIS A 70 -20.20 -18.11 11.46
N GLU A 71 -21.27 -18.20 10.66
CA GLU A 71 -22.03 -19.45 10.46
C GLU A 71 -21.26 -20.44 9.57
N PHE A 72 -20.46 -19.96 8.60
CA PHE A 72 -19.51 -20.81 7.87
C PHE A 72 -18.51 -21.46 8.83
N VAL A 73 -17.94 -20.69 9.75
CA VAL A 73 -16.99 -21.22 10.74
C VAL A 73 -17.69 -22.24 11.64
N LYS A 74 -18.91 -21.96 12.12
CA LYS A 74 -19.69 -22.88 12.95
C LYS A 74 -19.95 -24.20 12.25
N ALA A 75 -20.45 -24.14 11.02
CA ALA A 75 -20.76 -25.32 10.23
C ALA A 75 -19.49 -26.16 9.94
N GLY A 76 -18.39 -25.51 9.57
CA GLY A 76 -17.12 -26.21 9.31
C GLY A 76 -16.57 -26.95 10.55
N LEU A 77 -16.58 -26.29 11.71
CA LEU A 77 -16.19 -26.92 12.97
C LEU A 77 -17.13 -28.10 13.35
N SER A 78 -18.43 -27.96 13.10
CA SER A 78 -19.41 -29.03 13.34
C SER A 78 -19.23 -30.22 12.39
N GLU A 79 -18.71 -30.01 11.18
CA GLU A 79 -18.30 -31.04 10.23
C GLU A 79 -16.94 -31.67 10.57
N GLY A 80 -16.26 -31.19 11.63
CA GLY A 80 -14.96 -31.70 12.06
C GLY A 80 -13.77 -31.11 11.32
N LYS A 81 -13.95 -30.01 10.60
CA LYS A 81 -12.84 -29.31 9.95
C LYS A 81 -11.96 -28.60 10.97
N GLU A 82 -10.65 -28.68 10.74
CA GLU A 82 -9.68 -27.93 11.54
C GLU A 82 -9.69 -26.43 11.17
N PRO A 83 -9.39 -25.52 12.13
CA PRO A 83 -9.33 -24.08 11.85
C PRO A 83 -8.41 -23.69 10.69
N GLN A 84 -7.31 -24.42 10.48
CA GLN A 84 -6.42 -24.17 9.37
C GLN A 84 -7.06 -24.50 8.01
N GLU A 85 -7.88 -25.56 7.93
CA GLU A 85 -8.61 -25.92 6.71
C GLU A 85 -9.63 -24.82 6.36
N LEU A 86 -10.32 -24.26 7.36
CA LEU A 86 -11.25 -23.17 7.17
C LEU A 86 -10.53 -21.89 6.68
N TRP A 87 -9.32 -21.65 7.18
CA TRP A 87 -8.50 -20.55 6.68
C TRP A 87 -8.09 -20.73 5.22
N GLU A 88 -7.60 -21.91 4.85
CA GLU A 88 -7.20 -22.20 3.46
C GLU A 88 -8.39 -22.09 2.48
N LEU A 89 -9.58 -22.53 2.89
CA LEU A 89 -10.81 -22.34 2.12
C LEU A 89 -11.13 -20.86 1.96
N THR A 90 -11.05 -20.10 3.04
CA THR A 90 -11.31 -18.63 3.02
C THR A 90 -10.32 -17.92 2.12
N LYS A 91 -9.03 -18.19 2.29
CA LYS A 91 -7.97 -17.57 1.50
C LYS A 91 -8.14 -17.85 0.01
N ARG A 92 -8.44 -19.10 -0.35
CA ARG A 92 -8.72 -19.46 -1.75
C ARG A 92 -9.84 -18.61 -2.34
N ARG A 93 -10.94 -18.35 -1.59
CA ARG A 93 -12.05 -17.53 -2.08
C ARG A 93 -11.65 -16.06 -2.23
N MET A 94 -10.81 -15.56 -1.34
CA MET A 94 -10.24 -14.20 -1.46
C MET A 94 -9.33 -14.05 -2.68
N GLU A 95 -8.68 -15.14 -3.14
CA GLU A 95 -7.79 -15.15 -4.29
C GLU A 95 -8.51 -15.46 -5.62
N GLU A 96 -9.67 -16.12 -5.59
CA GLU A 96 -10.40 -16.56 -6.80
C GLU A 96 -11.45 -15.54 -7.28
N LEU A 97 -11.90 -14.63 -6.41
CA LEU A 97 -12.99 -13.70 -6.72
C LEU A 97 -12.44 -12.28 -6.90
N PRO A 98 -12.77 -11.59 -8.01
CA PRO A 98 -12.24 -10.25 -8.31
C PRO A 98 -12.68 -9.21 -7.29
N GLU A 99 -13.91 -9.31 -6.78
CA GLU A 99 -14.41 -8.48 -5.69
C GLU A 99 -15.21 -9.32 -4.70
N LEU A 100 -14.71 -9.39 -3.46
CA LEU A 100 -15.34 -10.16 -2.39
C LEU A 100 -15.60 -9.27 -1.16
N VAL A 101 -16.87 -9.19 -0.75
CA VAL A 101 -17.26 -8.56 0.51
C VAL A 101 -17.64 -9.64 1.52
N ILE A 102 -16.94 -9.70 2.65
CA ILE A 102 -17.19 -10.65 3.73
C ILE A 102 -17.92 -9.92 4.88
N LEU A 103 -19.13 -10.39 5.23
CA LEU A 103 -19.89 -9.89 6.35
C LEU A 103 -19.82 -10.85 7.53
N CYS A 104 -19.53 -10.33 8.73
CA CYS A 104 -19.50 -11.13 9.94
C CYS A 104 -20.12 -10.40 11.14
N ASP A 105 -20.87 -11.14 11.94
CA ASP A 105 -21.30 -10.65 13.24
C ASP A 105 -20.14 -10.69 14.24
N GLU A 106 -20.05 -9.66 15.10
CA GLU A 106 -19.11 -9.61 16.22
C GLU A 106 -19.60 -10.53 17.37
N ILE A 107 -19.50 -11.85 17.16
CA ILE A 107 -20.01 -12.86 18.11
C ILE A 107 -19.12 -12.99 19.36
N GLY A 108 -17.95 -12.37 19.38
CA GLY A 108 -17.02 -12.35 20.51
C GLY A 108 -17.50 -11.48 21.70
N ASN A 109 -18.47 -10.60 21.47
CA ASN A 109 -18.98 -9.68 22.50
C ASN A 109 -20.03 -10.37 23.39
N GLY A 110 -20.11 -9.94 24.65
CA GLY A 110 -21.11 -10.42 25.61
C GLY A 110 -20.62 -11.52 26.55
N ILE A 111 -21.56 -12.23 27.19
CA ILE A 111 -21.27 -13.25 28.20
C ILE A 111 -20.53 -14.44 27.57
N VAL A 112 -19.52 -14.95 28.27
CA VAL A 112 -18.79 -16.15 27.84
C VAL A 112 -19.73 -17.36 27.86
N PRO A 113 -19.88 -18.11 26.75
CA PRO A 113 -20.74 -19.28 26.71
C PRO A 113 -20.27 -20.38 27.66
N MET A 114 -21.22 -21.11 28.26
CA MET A 114 -20.90 -22.23 29.13
C MET A 114 -20.42 -23.45 28.32
N GLU A 115 -20.98 -23.65 27.14
CA GLU A 115 -20.62 -24.77 26.26
C GLU A 115 -19.25 -24.57 25.61
N ARG A 116 -18.43 -25.61 25.62
CA ARG A 116 -17.08 -25.59 25.06
C ARG A 116 -17.08 -25.30 23.55
N GLU A 117 -18.01 -25.91 22.84
CA GLU A 117 -18.14 -25.76 21.37
C GLU A 117 -18.45 -24.31 20.99
N GLU A 118 -19.34 -23.66 21.70
CA GLU A 118 -19.68 -22.25 21.48
C GLU A 118 -18.48 -21.32 21.77
N ARG A 119 -17.66 -21.64 22.79
CA ARG A 119 -16.41 -20.88 23.06
C ARG A 119 -15.40 -21.06 21.93
N THR A 120 -15.20 -22.31 21.48
CA THR A 120 -14.30 -22.61 20.37
C THR A 120 -14.73 -21.90 19.09
N TRP A 121 -16.02 -21.97 18.75
CA TRP A 121 -16.56 -21.24 17.60
C TRP A 121 -16.29 -19.72 17.66
N ARG A 122 -16.55 -19.09 18.79
CA ARG A 122 -16.29 -17.65 18.97
C ARG A 122 -14.81 -17.31 18.84
N GLU A 123 -13.96 -18.09 19.45
CA GLU A 123 -12.52 -17.90 19.42
C GLU A 123 -11.95 -18.08 17.99
N GLU A 124 -12.30 -19.15 17.32
CA GLU A 124 -11.82 -19.42 15.96
C GLU A 124 -12.38 -18.43 14.94
N THR A 125 -13.64 -18.02 15.07
CA THR A 125 -14.18 -16.92 14.25
C THR A 125 -13.35 -15.64 14.43
N GLY A 126 -13.05 -15.26 15.68
CA GLY A 126 -12.23 -14.08 15.95
C GLY A 126 -10.81 -14.18 15.35
N ARG A 127 -10.16 -15.36 15.46
CA ARG A 127 -8.84 -15.60 14.86
C ARG A 127 -8.86 -15.51 13.33
N LEU A 128 -9.88 -16.07 12.69
CA LEU A 128 -10.06 -15.98 11.25
C LEU A 128 -10.32 -14.54 10.79
N LEU A 129 -11.16 -13.80 11.52
CA LEU A 129 -11.39 -12.37 11.23
C LEU A 129 -10.09 -11.56 11.33
N CYS A 130 -9.21 -11.84 12.29
CA CYS A 130 -7.90 -11.19 12.36
C CYS A 130 -7.03 -11.47 11.12
N LYS A 131 -7.04 -12.72 10.63
CA LYS A 131 -6.32 -13.10 9.40
C LYS A 131 -6.92 -12.41 8.17
N ILE A 132 -8.24 -12.43 8.01
CA ILE A 132 -8.95 -11.74 6.93
C ILE A 132 -8.64 -10.23 6.97
N ALA A 133 -8.75 -9.60 8.14
CA ALA A 133 -8.48 -8.18 8.31
C ALA A 133 -7.04 -7.79 7.95
N ALA A 134 -6.07 -8.68 8.17
CA ALA A 134 -4.68 -8.46 7.79
C ALA A 134 -4.50 -8.44 6.25
N GLU A 135 -5.23 -9.28 5.52
CA GLU A 135 -5.12 -9.40 4.06
C GLU A 135 -6.11 -8.51 3.30
N ALA A 136 -7.29 -8.20 3.85
CA ALA A 136 -8.31 -7.39 3.21
C ALA A 136 -7.83 -5.98 2.85
N ASP A 137 -8.33 -5.44 1.73
CA ASP A 137 -8.06 -4.08 1.26
C ASP A 137 -8.81 -3.03 2.09
N SER A 138 -9.98 -3.39 2.61
CA SER A 138 -10.69 -2.53 3.56
C SER A 138 -11.36 -3.32 4.68
N VAL A 139 -11.42 -2.70 5.85
CA VAL A 139 -12.14 -3.21 7.01
C VAL A 139 -13.04 -2.10 7.55
N GLU A 140 -14.32 -2.37 7.62
CA GLU A 140 -15.32 -1.44 8.15
C GLU A 140 -16.10 -2.07 9.30
N ARG A 141 -16.50 -1.25 10.24
CA ARG A 141 -17.44 -1.63 11.30
C ARG A 141 -18.74 -0.88 11.13
N VAL A 142 -19.86 -1.62 11.10
CA VAL A 142 -21.19 -1.02 11.04
C VAL A 142 -21.83 -1.08 12.42
N PHE A 143 -22.23 0.08 12.92
CA PHE A 143 -22.96 0.24 14.17
C PHE A 143 -24.21 1.10 13.93
N CYS A 144 -25.39 0.56 14.24
CA CYS A 144 -26.69 1.23 14.00
C CYS A 144 -26.85 1.73 12.55
N GLY A 145 -26.38 0.97 11.55
CA GLY A 145 -26.44 1.34 10.15
C GLY A 145 -25.37 2.34 9.70
N ILE A 146 -24.53 2.82 10.62
CA ILE A 146 -23.48 3.81 10.33
C ILE A 146 -22.14 3.08 10.18
N PRO A 147 -21.50 3.11 8.98
CA PRO A 147 -20.20 2.52 8.78
C PRO A 147 -19.09 3.38 9.38
N THR A 148 -18.07 2.73 9.91
CA THR A 148 -16.83 3.35 10.36
C THR A 148 -15.65 2.61 9.75
N LEU A 149 -14.82 3.31 9.00
CA LEU A 149 -13.60 2.74 8.43
C LEU A 149 -12.60 2.43 9.56
N ILE A 150 -12.15 1.16 9.61
CA ILE A 150 -11.12 0.70 10.54
C ILE A 150 -9.76 0.62 9.85
N LYS A 151 -9.75 0.10 8.62
CA LYS A 151 -8.54 -0.04 7.80
C LYS A 151 -8.89 0.15 6.34
N ARG A 152 -8.00 0.83 5.59
CA ARG A 152 -7.99 0.87 4.13
C ARG A 152 -6.57 0.61 3.63
N ARG A 153 -6.42 -0.19 2.61
CA ARG A 153 -5.15 -0.47 1.95
C ARG A 153 -4.97 0.46 0.77
N ASP A 154 -3.88 1.20 0.77
CA ASP A 154 -3.52 2.13 -0.29
C ASP A 154 -2.19 1.71 -0.92
N ARG A 155 -1.98 2.09 -2.17
CA ARG A 155 -0.75 1.83 -2.94
C ARG A 155 -0.05 3.13 -3.27
N ILE A 156 1.24 3.22 -2.98
CA ILE A 156 2.06 4.39 -3.30
C ILE A 156 3.31 3.93 -4.04
N ARG A 157 3.51 4.43 -5.26
CA ARG A 157 4.76 4.25 -6.01
C ARG A 157 5.74 5.32 -5.61
N LEU A 158 6.87 4.93 -5.02
CA LEU A 158 8.02 5.82 -4.81
C LEU A 158 8.97 5.67 -5.99
N ILE A 159 9.12 6.69 -6.81
CA ILE A 159 9.93 6.64 -8.04
C ILE A 159 11.10 7.62 -7.91
N ARG A 160 12.32 7.12 -8.17
CA ARG A 160 13.50 7.98 -8.26
C ARG A 160 13.46 8.75 -9.58
N HIS A 161 13.71 10.06 -9.56
CA HIS A 161 13.78 10.89 -10.75
C HIS A 161 14.70 10.30 -11.82
N GLY A 162 14.53 10.72 -13.07
CA GLY A 162 15.37 10.33 -14.20
C GLY A 162 16.82 10.84 -14.11
N LYS A 163 17.68 10.42 -15.02
CA LYS A 163 19.09 10.81 -15.02
C LYS A 163 19.28 12.29 -15.30
N THR A 164 20.21 12.90 -14.54
CA THR A 164 20.74 14.24 -14.76
C THR A 164 22.19 14.14 -15.18
N PRO A 165 22.82 15.23 -15.71
CA PRO A 165 24.24 15.25 -16.03
C PRO A 165 25.12 14.80 -14.86
N GLY A 166 24.84 15.29 -13.66
CA GLY A 166 25.57 14.87 -12.47
C GLY A 166 25.41 13.41 -12.13
N ASN A 167 24.26 12.78 -12.42
CA ASN A 167 24.08 11.33 -12.24
C ASN A 167 24.93 10.53 -13.22
N GLU A 168 25.04 10.96 -14.49
CA GLU A 168 25.86 10.30 -15.50
C GLU A 168 27.36 10.37 -15.13
N GLU A 169 27.79 11.48 -14.51
CA GLU A 169 29.15 11.69 -14.01
C GLU A 169 29.37 11.13 -12.58
N LYS A 170 28.37 10.48 -11.99
CA LYS A 170 28.41 9.92 -10.63
C LYS A 170 28.74 10.96 -9.55
N ARG A 171 28.21 12.19 -9.70
CA ARG A 171 28.39 13.29 -8.76
C ARG A 171 27.36 13.25 -7.64
N TYR A 172 27.74 13.78 -6.48
CA TYR A 172 26.81 14.06 -5.40
C TYR A 172 25.98 15.29 -5.77
N ILE A 173 24.69 15.08 -6.10
CA ILE A 173 23.77 16.15 -6.54
C ILE A 173 22.57 16.19 -5.60
N GLY A 174 22.60 17.10 -4.66
CA GLY A 174 21.54 17.34 -3.69
C GLY A 174 20.79 18.63 -3.98
N ARG A 175 21.34 19.76 -3.50
CA ARG A 175 20.75 21.10 -3.66
C ARG A 175 20.87 21.67 -5.08
N THR A 176 21.82 21.18 -5.88
CA THR A 176 21.97 21.61 -7.27
C THR A 176 20.75 21.20 -8.08
N ASP A 177 20.10 22.19 -8.71
CA ASP A 177 18.83 21.98 -9.41
C ASP A 177 19.03 21.74 -10.90
N GLU A 178 19.50 20.53 -11.24
CA GLU A 178 19.73 20.09 -12.61
C GLU A 178 18.44 19.66 -13.30
N SER A 179 18.38 19.87 -14.62
CA SER A 179 17.39 19.26 -15.52
C SER A 179 17.78 17.82 -15.86
N LEU A 180 16.84 17.03 -16.35
CA LEU A 180 17.10 15.71 -16.90
C LEU A 180 17.97 15.80 -18.16
N THR A 181 18.83 14.78 -18.39
CA THR A 181 19.47 14.58 -19.69
C THR A 181 18.45 14.11 -20.72
N GLU A 182 18.79 14.22 -22.02
CA GLU A 182 17.95 13.69 -23.11
C GLU A 182 17.77 12.17 -22.93
N ASN A 183 18.84 11.47 -22.58
CA ASN A 183 18.78 10.04 -22.26
C ASN A 183 17.88 9.75 -21.08
N GLY A 184 17.97 10.53 -19.99
CA GLY A 184 17.09 10.39 -18.81
C GLY A 184 15.62 10.59 -19.14
N ARG A 185 15.29 11.55 -20.03
CA ARG A 185 13.91 11.75 -20.51
C ARG A 185 13.42 10.56 -21.35
N SER A 186 14.25 10.08 -22.28
CA SER A 186 13.92 8.95 -23.15
C SER A 186 13.70 7.66 -22.36
N GLU A 187 14.56 7.38 -21.37
CA GLU A 187 14.42 6.21 -20.50
C GLU A 187 13.10 6.25 -19.69
N LEU A 188 12.72 7.43 -19.16
CA LEU A 188 11.46 7.60 -18.43
C LEU A 188 10.24 7.44 -19.35
N ALA A 189 10.28 8.01 -20.54
CA ALA A 189 9.19 7.90 -21.50
C ALA A 189 8.93 6.45 -21.94
N GLY A 190 9.93 5.58 -21.84
CA GLY A 190 9.80 4.13 -22.09
C GLY A 190 9.19 3.33 -20.93
N LYS A 191 9.04 3.93 -19.72
CA LYS A 191 8.44 3.26 -18.58
C LYS A 191 6.91 3.28 -18.66
N GLN A 192 6.28 2.18 -18.27
CA GLN A 192 4.82 2.04 -18.29
C GLN A 192 4.27 1.95 -16.86
N TYR A 193 4.39 3.05 -16.12
CA TYR A 193 3.75 3.13 -14.81
C TYR A 193 2.28 3.56 -14.95
N PRO A 194 1.32 2.86 -14.30
CA PRO A 194 -0.08 3.29 -14.30
C PRO A 194 -0.22 4.73 -13.81
N ALA A 195 -1.16 5.47 -14.41
CA ALA A 195 -1.40 6.87 -14.04
C ALA A 195 -2.01 6.94 -12.64
N PRO A 196 -1.36 7.61 -11.66
CA PRO A 196 -1.83 7.64 -10.29
C PRO A 196 -3.06 8.55 -10.13
N ALA A 197 -3.93 8.25 -9.15
CA ALA A 197 -5.01 9.16 -8.78
C ALA A 197 -4.46 10.48 -8.20
N LEU A 198 -3.42 10.40 -7.36
CA LEU A 198 -2.65 11.54 -6.86
C LEU A 198 -1.17 11.41 -7.21
N LEU A 199 -0.61 12.52 -7.68
CA LEU A 199 0.81 12.63 -8.00
C LEU A 199 1.49 13.64 -7.07
N PHE A 200 2.60 13.24 -6.44
CA PHE A 200 3.43 14.09 -5.61
C PHE A 200 4.84 14.22 -6.19
N SER A 201 5.50 15.33 -5.88
CA SER A 201 6.88 15.55 -6.32
C SER A 201 7.70 16.32 -5.30
N SER A 202 9.00 16.02 -5.28
CA SER A 202 10.01 16.97 -4.79
C SER A 202 9.96 18.28 -5.58
N PRO A 203 10.32 19.43 -5.01
CA PRO A 203 10.37 20.71 -5.72
C PRO A 203 11.46 20.82 -6.79
N MET A 204 12.41 19.87 -6.83
CA MET A 204 13.56 19.93 -7.74
C MET A 204 13.14 19.68 -9.19
N LYS A 205 13.74 20.41 -10.15
CA LYS A 205 13.45 20.32 -11.60
C LYS A 205 13.46 18.90 -12.11
N ARG A 206 14.49 18.11 -11.77
CA ARG A 206 14.61 16.71 -12.18
C ARG A 206 13.41 15.85 -11.79
N CYS A 207 12.78 16.12 -10.64
CA CYS A 207 11.56 15.41 -10.22
C CYS A 207 10.33 15.90 -10.97
N LEU A 208 10.17 17.22 -11.13
CA LEU A 208 9.06 17.79 -11.88
C LEU A 208 9.07 17.39 -13.36
N GLU A 209 10.25 17.40 -13.99
CA GLU A 209 10.43 16.96 -15.36
C GLU A 209 10.21 15.44 -15.50
N SER A 210 10.58 14.66 -14.48
CA SER A 210 10.28 13.22 -14.45
C SER A 210 8.78 12.94 -14.37
N CYS A 211 8.03 13.73 -13.59
CA CYS A 211 6.56 13.64 -13.57
C CYS A 211 5.95 13.88 -14.95
N GLU A 212 6.44 14.91 -15.66
CA GLU A 212 5.95 15.24 -17.00
C GLU A 212 6.29 14.15 -18.03
N CYS A 213 7.48 13.53 -17.91
CA CYS A 213 7.86 12.41 -18.78
C CYS A 213 7.02 11.15 -18.54
N LEU A 214 6.72 10.84 -17.27
CA LEU A 214 5.96 9.64 -16.90
C LEU A 214 4.46 9.80 -17.14
N TRP A 215 3.91 10.97 -16.85
CA TRP A 215 2.46 11.26 -16.95
C TRP A 215 2.21 12.66 -17.51
N PRO A 216 2.35 12.84 -18.83
CA PRO A 216 2.22 14.15 -19.48
C PRO A 216 0.91 14.87 -19.12
N GLY A 217 1.03 16.14 -18.79
CA GLY A 217 -0.10 17.01 -18.44
C GLY A 217 -0.65 16.82 -17.01
N ARG A 218 -0.14 15.85 -16.21
CA ARG A 218 -0.51 15.72 -14.81
C ARG A 218 0.34 16.63 -13.92
N LYS A 219 -0.33 17.48 -13.13
CA LYS A 219 0.34 18.41 -12.21
C LYS A 219 0.55 17.75 -10.85
N PRO A 220 1.81 17.59 -10.39
CA PRO A 220 2.07 17.03 -9.07
C PRO A 220 1.77 18.05 -7.95
N VAL A 221 1.38 17.53 -6.80
CA VAL A 221 1.42 18.27 -5.52
C VAL A 221 2.88 18.30 -5.08
N VAL A 222 3.44 19.52 -5.03
CA VAL A 222 4.86 19.72 -4.66
C VAL A 222 4.99 19.79 -3.15
N ILE A 223 5.88 18.94 -2.59
CA ILE A 223 6.17 18.90 -1.15
C ILE A 223 7.64 19.26 -0.94
N PRO A 224 7.94 20.44 -0.39
CA PRO A 224 9.31 20.95 -0.22
C PRO A 224 10.20 20.03 0.64
N GLU A 225 9.62 19.34 1.61
CA GLU A 225 10.31 18.43 2.51
C GLU A 225 10.90 17.20 1.78
N LEU A 226 10.44 16.90 0.58
CA LEU A 226 10.92 15.77 -0.23
C LEU A 226 12.15 16.10 -1.08
N ARG A 227 12.79 17.27 -0.93
CA ARG A 227 14.05 17.58 -1.60
C ARG A 227 15.17 16.64 -1.14
N GLU A 228 16.19 16.46 -2.00
CA GLU A 228 17.37 15.62 -1.68
C GLU A 228 18.20 16.27 -0.56
N ILE A 229 19.08 15.48 0.03
CA ILE A 229 20.02 15.94 1.05
C ILE A 229 20.98 16.99 0.46
N ASP A 230 21.39 17.97 1.26
CA ASP A 230 22.50 18.88 0.92
C ASP A 230 23.83 18.17 1.22
N PHE A 231 24.59 17.89 0.17
CA PHE A 231 25.90 17.23 0.27
C PHE A 231 27.04 18.17 0.71
N GLY A 232 26.76 19.45 0.99
CA GLY A 232 27.73 20.42 1.49
C GLY A 232 28.98 20.51 0.63
N LEU A 233 30.16 20.28 1.21
CA LEU A 233 31.43 20.33 0.47
C LEU A 233 31.61 19.24 -0.60
N PHE A 234 30.79 18.20 -0.60
CA PHE A 234 30.83 17.15 -1.61
C PHE A 234 29.91 17.45 -2.80
N GLU A 235 29.03 18.45 -2.69
CA GLU A 235 28.12 18.84 -3.75
C GLU A 235 28.81 19.11 -5.08
N GLY A 236 28.29 18.52 -6.15
CA GLY A 236 28.82 18.66 -7.51
C GLY A 236 30.11 17.90 -7.80
N LYS A 237 30.66 17.14 -6.84
CA LYS A 237 31.89 16.34 -7.01
C LYS A 237 31.58 14.85 -7.08
N ASN A 238 32.45 14.11 -7.75
CA ASN A 238 32.39 12.65 -7.73
C ASN A 238 33.48 12.05 -6.83
N TYR A 239 33.44 10.74 -6.66
CA TYR A 239 34.38 10.02 -5.78
C TYR A 239 35.86 10.16 -6.22
N GLN A 240 36.15 10.39 -7.52
CA GLN A 240 37.50 10.57 -8.03
C GLN A 240 38.05 11.95 -7.62
N GLU A 241 37.22 12.97 -7.74
CA GLU A 241 37.56 14.35 -7.34
C GLU A 241 37.68 14.53 -5.82
N LEU A 242 36.98 13.67 -5.08
CA LEU A 242 37.02 13.65 -3.60
C LEU A 242 38.13 12.75 -3.06
N ASN A 243 38.79 11.97 -3.91
CA ASN A 243 39.90 11.10 -3.51
C ASN A 243 41.04 11.92 -2.88
N GLY A 244 41.53 11.48 -1.70
CA GLY A 244 42.56 12.21 -0.95
C GLY A 244 42.03 13.37 -0.08
N ASN A 245 40.75 13.66 -0.13
CA ASN A 245 40.10 14.61 0.80
C ASN A 245 39.90 13.95 2.17
N ALA A 246 40.49 14.51 3.23
CA ALA A 246 40.43 13.94 4.58
C ALA A 246 39.00 13.85 5.13
N ALA A 247 38.13 14.84 4.84
CA ALA A 247 36.76 14.82 5.26
C ALA A 247 35.95 13.73 4.52
N TYR A 248 36.25 13.52 3.24
CA TYR A 248 35.61 12.45 2.47
C TYR A 248 36.05 11.07 2.96
N GLN A 249 37.35 10.89 3.28
CA GLN A 249 37.84 9.62 3.83
C GLN A 249 37.18 9.33 5.19
N ALA A 250 37.11 10.32 6.08
CA ALA A 250 36.41 10.17 7.37
C ALA A 250 34.94 9.79 7.20
N TRP A 251 34.26 10.38 6.20
CA TRP A 251 32.88 10.03 5.88
C TRP A 251 32.75 8.58 5.38
N ILE A 252 33.63 8.13 4.51
CA ILE A 252 33.72 6.72 4.05
C ILE A 252 33.97 5.77 5.21
N ASP A 253 34.95 6.06 6.07
CA ASP A 253 35.33 5.24 7.23
C ASP A 253 34.18 5.11 8.24
N SER A 254 33.31 6.11 8.32
CA SER A 254 32.09 6.06 9.11
C SER A 254 30.99 5.17 8.52
N GLY A 255 31.17 4.59 7.34
CA GLY A 255 30.12 3.90 6.59
C GLY A 255 29.00 4.85 6.11
N GLY A 256 29.33 6.14 5.90
CA GLY A 256 28.37 7.16 5.46
C GLY A 256 27.37 7.58 6.56
N THR A 257 27.68 7.34 7.82
CA THR A 257 26.84 7.72 8.96
C THR A 257 27.08 9.14 9.47
N MET A 258 28.25 9.71 9.20
CA MET A 258 28.55 11.10 9.56
C MET A 258 27.77 12.07 8.65
N SER A 259 27.48 13.26 9.20
CA SER A 259 26.92 14.37 8.44
C SER A 259 27.89 14.84 7.36
N PHE A 260 27.36 15.36 6.25
CA PHE A 260 28.19 15.95 5.21
C PHE A 260 28.80 17.27 5.70
N PRO A 261 30.12 17.49 5.52
CA PRO A 261 30.75 18.75 5.94
C PRO A 261 30.07 19.95 5.26
N GLU A 262 29.65 20.92 6.04
CA GLU A 262 28.87 22.09 5.57
C GLU A 262 27.54 21.74 4.87
N GLY A 263 27.06 20.52 5.04
CA GLY A 263 25.84 20.00 4.44
C GLY A 263 24.75 19.75 5.48
N GLU A 264 23.73 19.04 5.07
CA GLU A 264 22.60 18.66 5.93
C GLU A 264 23.00 17.49 6.84
N ASP A 265 22.58 17.58 8.09
CA ASP A 265 22.66 16.44 9.02
C ASP A 265 21.77 15.29 8.57
N ARG A 266 22.29 14.07 8.65
CA ARG A 266 21.57 12.88 8.15
C ARG A 266 20.26 12.63 8.90
N ALA A 267 20.24 12.81 10.23
CA ALA A 267 19.03 12.61 11.02
C ALA A 267 18.00 13.69 10.73
N ALA A 268 18.43 14.95 10.54
CA ALA A 268 17.57 16.05 10.12
C ALA A 268 16.97 15.83 8.73
N PHE A 269 17.79 15.37 7.77
CA PHE A 269 17.34 14.99 6.43
C PHE A 269 16.26 13.88 6.48
N GLN A 270 16.53 12.82 7.23
CA GLN A 270 15.61 11.69 7.37
C GLN A 270 14.29 12.13 8.01
N ALA A 271 14.35 12.88 9.10
CA ALA A 271 13.16 13.40 9.78
C ALA A 271 12.32 14.32 8.85
N ARG A 272 12.98 15.16 8.05
CA ARG A 272 12.34 16.04 7.06
C ARG A 272 11.69 15.22 5.94
N GLY A 273 12.38 14.24 5.36
CA GLY A 273 11.85 13.36 4.33
C GLY A 273 10.62 12.59 4.80
N LEU A 274 10.66 12.04 6.01
CA LEU A 274 9.53 11.37 6.65
C LEU A 274 8.36 12.33 6.91
N SER A 275 8.63 13.57 7.30
CA SER A 275 7.59 14.58 7.43
C SER A 275 6.88 14.85 6.10
N GLY A 276 7.64 14.98 5.00
CA GLY A 276 7.08 15.12 3.65
C GLY A 276 6.25 13.91 3.22
N PHE A 277 6.70 12.70 3.54
CA PHE A 277 5.94 11.49 3.28
C PHE A 277 4.61 11.45 4.06
N ARG A 278 4.62 11.80 5.33
CA ARG A 278 3.39 11.92 6.14
C ARG A 278 2.41 12.93 5.58
N GLN A 279 2.89 14.10 5.11
CA GLN A 279 2.03 15.09 4.45
C GLN A 279 1.32 14.51 3.22
N ALA A 280 2.03 13.71 2.41
CA ALA A 280 1.42 13.03 1.27
C ALA A 280 0.35 12.02 1.70
N ILE A 281 0.64 11.19 2.72
CA ILE A 281 -0.33 10.23 3.28
C ILE A 281 -1.58 10.96 3.80
N ASP A 282 -1.42 12.07 4.52
CA ASP A 282 -2.54 12.85 5.03
C ASP A 282 -3.37 13.45 3.89
N ARG A 283 -2.75 13.77 2.76
CA ARG A 283 -3.45 14.23 1.57
C ARG A 283 -4.22 13.10 0.90
N ILE A 284 -3.61 11.92 0.72
CA ILE A 284 -4.23 10.69 0.20
C ILE A 284 -5.46 10.33 1.04
N ARG A 285 -5.32 10.37 2.38
CA ARG A 285 -6.42 10.10 3.31
C ARG A 285 -7.58 11.09 3.15
N ARG A 286 -7.29 12.39 3.05
CA ARG A 286 -8.31 13.44 2.90
C ARG A 286 -9.05 13.37 1.56
N GLU A 287 -8.38 13.00 0.49
CA GLU A 287 -8.99 12.90 -0.83
C GLU A 287 -9.66 11.54 -1.08
N GLY A 288 -9.46 10.58 -0.17
CA GLY A 288 -10.10 9.27 -0.26
C GLY A 288 -9.60 8.38 -1.38
N VAL A 289 -8.45 8.71 -1.99
CA VAL A 289 -7.85 7.90 -3.07
C VAL A 289 -7.03 6.76 -2.51
N THR A 290 -6.92 5.67 -3.26
CA THR A 290 -6.21 4.44 -2.85
C THR A 290 -4.91 4.22 -3.62
N ASP A 291 -4.68 5.01 -4.69
CA ASP A 291 -3.50 4.90 -5.55
C ASP A 291 -2.82 6.25 -5.71
N ALA A 292 -1.50 6.29 -5.50
CA ALA A 292 -0.69 7.49 -5.63
C ALA A 292 0.71 7.19 -6.18
N ALA A 293 1.39 8.22 -6.67
CA ALA A 293 2.81 8.16 -7.00
C ALA A 293 3.56 9.37 -6.43
N MET A 294 4.82 9.17 -6.08
CA MET A 294 5.73 10.21 -5.59
C MET A 294 7.02 10.13 -6.39
N VAL A 295 7.38 11.20 -7.10
CA VAL A 295 8.66 11.31 -7.78
C VAL A 295 9.63 12.09 -6.89
N VAL A 296 10.64 11.39 -6.40
CA VAL A 296 11.57 11.86 -5.38
C VAL A 296 13.02 11.45 -5.69
N HIS A 297 13.86 11.41 -4.68
CA HIS A 297 15.29 11.13 -4.76
C HIS A 297 15.66 9.82 -4.08
N GLY A 298 16.85 9.31 -4.41
CA GLY A 298 17.35 8.07 -3.82
C GLY A 298 17.43 8.13 -2.30
N GLY A 299 17.95 9.22 -1.75
CA GLY A 299 18.06 9.41 -0.29
C GLY A 299 16.70 9.41 0.41
N ILE A 300 15.68 10.02 -0.18
CA ILE A 300 14.31 10.05 0.35
C ILE A 300 13.70 8.64 0.36
N ILE A 301 13.83 7.89 -0.75
CA ILE A 301 13.31 6.51 -0.84
C ILE A 301 13.97 5.62 0.21
N MET A 302 15.31 5.64 0.27
CA MET A 302 16.08 4.88 1.25
C MET A 302 15.69 5.24 2.69
N GLY A 303 15.47 6.53 2.99
CA GLY A 303 15.05 6.98 4.32
C GLY A 303 13.66 6.51 4.72
N ILE A 304 12.69 6.57 3.80
CA ILE A 304 11.33 6.07 4.04
C ILE A 304 11.34 4.56 4.28
N LEU A 305 12.03 3.79 3.43
CA LEU A 305 12.05 2.34 3.53
C LEU A 305 12.83 1.83 4.75
N LEU A 306 13.92 2.49 5.12
CA LEU A 306 14.64 2.17 6.36
C LEU A 306 13.75 2.28 7.59
N GLU A 307 13.02 3.40 7.70
CA GLU A 307 12.14 3.67 8.85
C GLU A 307 10.98 2.67 8.93
N THR A 308 10.48 2.25 7.79
CA THR A 308 9.22 1.50 7.71
C THR A 308 9.39 0.00 7.54
N CYS A 309 10.47 -0.43 6.90
CA CYS A 309 10.78 -1.85 6.64
C CYS A 309 11.99 -2.36 7.44
N GLY A 310 12.76 -1.47 8.07
CA GLY A 310 14.01 -1.82 8.78
C GLY A 310 15.18 -2.11 7.82
N GLY A 311 16.12 -2.95 8.21
CA GLY A 311 17.29 -3.32 7.40
C GLY A 311 18.40 -2.26 7.39
N ASN A 312 19.18 -2.17 6.30
CA ASN A 312 20.21 -1.17 6.12
C ASN A 312 19.80 -0.12 5.09
N TYR A 313 20.20 1.14 5.30
CA TYR A 313 19.83 2.26 4.45
C TYR A 313 20.15 2.02 2.97
N TYR A 314 21.32 1.48 2.65
CA TYR A 314 21.76 1.28 1.28
C TYR A 314 21.16 0.04 0.59
N ASP A 315 20.49 -0.85 1.33
CA ASP A 315 19.78 -2.01 0.76
C ASP A 315 18.64 -1.57 -0.18
N TYR A 316 18.13 -0.35 0.03
CA TYR A 316 17.04 0.24 -0.76
C TYR A 316 17.50 1.13 -1.91
N MET A 317 18.79 1.08 -2.25
CA MET A 317 19.31 1.86 -3.39
C MET A 317 18.76 1.34 -4.71
N ILE A 318 18.23 2.25 -5.54
CA ILE A 318 17.68 1.95 -6.86
C ILE A 318 18.25 2.88 -7.93
N PRO A 319 18.32 2.44 -9.20
CA PRO A 319 18.65 3.29 -10.34
C PRO A 319 17.65 4.44 -10.54
N ASN A 320 18.08 5.46 -11.31
CA ASN A 320 17.19 6.52 -11.75
C ASN A 320 16.04 5.97 -12.61
N GLY A 321 14.84 6.50 -12.44
CA GLY A 321 13.65 6.06 -13.14
C GLY A 321 13.02 4.76 -12.63
N GLU A 322 13.62 4.10 -11.64
CA GLU A 322 13.05 2.94 -10.95
C GLU A 322 12.43 3.32 -9.60
N GLY A 323 11.72 2.39 -8.98
CA GLY A 323 10.99 2.68 -7.76
C GLY A 323 10.61 1.47 -6.93
N TYR A 324 9.80 1.75 -5.92
CA TYR A 324 9.13 0.77 -5.08
C TYR A 324 7.62 1.02 -5.09
N LEU A 325 6.86 -0.06 -5.11
CA LEU A 325 5.44 -0.04 -4.77
C LEU A 325 5.30 -0.31 -3.27
N LEU A 326 4.78 0.66 -2.56
CA LEU A 326 4.43 0.51 -1.15
C LEU A 326 2.96 0.14 -1.02
N THR A 327 2.68 -0.88 -0.24
CA THR A 327 1.34 -1.20 0.23
C THR A 327 1.18 -0.66 1.64
N LEU A 328 0.24 0.26 1.84
CA LEU A 328 -0.02 0.90 3.12
C LEU A 328 -1.38 0.49 3.67
N ASP A 329 -1.41 0.06 4.93
CA ASP A 329 -2.65 -0.05 5.69
C ASP A 329 -2.88 1.30 6.40
N LEU A 330 -3.89 2.05 5.98
CA LEU A 330 -4.32 3.29 6.64
C LEU A 330 -5.38 2.98 7.70
N MET A 331 -5.12 3.42 8.93
CA MET A 331 -6.01 3.30 10.08
C MET A 331 -6.34 4.70 10.63
N PRO A 332 -7.39 4.88 11.45
CA PRO A 332 -7.67 6.17 12.04
C PRO A 332 -6.47 6.72 12.82
N GLY A 333 -5.90 7.83 12.35
CA GLY A 333 -4.77 8.53 12.99
C GLY A 333 -3.37 7.95 12.71
N GLU A 334 -3.25 6.77 12.10
CA GLU A 334 -1.96 6.11 11.86
C GLU A 334 -1.91 5.38 10.50
N TYR A 335 -0.72 4.96 10.10
CA TYR A 335 -0.51 4.08 8.95
C TYR A 335 0.59 3.07 9.25
N ARG A 336 0.55 1.96 8.55
CA ARG A 336 1.58 0.93 8.56
C ARG A 336 1.93 0.54 7.13
N ILE A 337 3.21 0.38 6.82
CA ILE A 337 3.60 -0.25 5.55
C ILE A 337 3.45 -1.77 5.71
N ALA A 338 2.55 -2.35 4.90
CA ALA A 338 2.27 -3.77 4.87
C ALA A 338 3.21 -4.51 3.91
N GLY A 339 3.76 -3.81 2.91
CA GLY A 339 4.70 -4.36 1.95
C GLY A 339 5.44 -3.28 1.17
N ALA A 340 6.61 -3.65 0.64
CA ALA A 340 7.40 -2.83 -0.28
C ALA A 340 8.01 -3.74 -1.35
N GLU A 341 7.66 -3.52 -2.60
CA GLU A 341 8.09 -4.32 -3.74
C GLU A 341 8.82 -3.42 -4.74
N ARG A 342 9.87 -3.95 -5.38
CA ARG A 342 10.60 -3.20 -6.41
C ARG A 342 9.80 -3.21 -7.71
N LEU A 343 9.62 -2.00 -8.31
CA LEU A 343 8.92 -1.81 -9.58
C LEU A 343 9.78 -2.16 -10.79
#